data_ff0622c438d92d6ac43a02ab4df3ab1e
#
_entry.id   ff0622c438d92d6ac43a02ab4df3ab1e
#
_cell.length_a   1.000
_cell.length_b   1.000
_cell.length_c   1.000
_cell.angle_alpha   90.00
_cell.angle_beta   90.00
_cell.angle_gamma   90.00
#
_symmetry.space_group_name_H-M   'P 1'
#
loop_
_entity.id
_entity.type
_entity.pdbx_description
1 polymer ?
#
loop_
_entity_poly.entity_id
_entity_poly.type
_entity_poly.pdbx_seq_one_letter_code
_entity_poly.pdbx_strand_id
1 'polypeptide(L)'
;MKEYDFYIVPTPIGNLNDITLRAIDILNNVDYIACEDSRVTQKLLNHFNIKTKCISYHKYNEKERISKIIEILKNGEKIALVSDAGTPLICDPGSIIVKELSEKGFSI
;
A
#
# COMPACT_ATOMS: atom_id res chain seq x y z
N MET A 1 -12.66 9.79 -11.98
CA MET A 1 -11.39 9.73 -11.25
C MET A 1 -10.40 8.84 -12.00
N LYS A 2 -9.16 9.28 -12.12
CA LYS A 2 -8.13 8.50 -12.78
C LYS A 2 -7.73 7.31 -11.93
N GLU A 3 -7.72 6.13 -12.51
CA GLU A 3 -7.34 4.91 -11.79
C GLU A 3 -5.88 4.54 -12.05
N TYR A 4 -5.24 4.00 -11.03
CA TYR A 4 -3.86 3.54 -11.08
C TYR A 4 -3.80 2.08 -10.67
N ASP A 5 -2.72 1.40 -11.04
CA ASP A 5 -2.49 0.01 -10.63
C ASP A 5 -2.01 -0.07 -9.18
N PHE A 6 -1.20 0.88 -8.79
CA PHE A 6 -0.54 0.89 -7.48
C PHE A 6 -0.62 2.28 -6.86
N TYR A 7 -1.00 2.34 -5.60
CA TYR A 7 -1.12 3.60 -4.85
C TYR A 7 -0.16 3.59 -3.67
N ILE A 8 0.38 4.77 -3.36
CA ILE A 8 1.17 4.97 -2.15
C ILE A 8 0.35 5.86 -1.22
N VAL A 9 0.04 5.33 -0.04
CA VAL A 9 -0.85 6.00 0.90
C VAL A 9 -0.13 6.23 2.22
N PRO A 10 0.31 7.46 2.52
CA PRO A 10 0.85 7.76 3.83
C PRO A 10 -0.26 7.73 4.87
N THR A 11 0.01 7.13 6.02
CA THR A 11 -0.95 7.06 7.10
C THR A 11 -0.49 7.93 8.28
N PRO A 12 -1.43 8.46 9.07
CA PRO A 12 -1.07 9.35 10.17
C PRO A 12 -0.36 8.61 11.29
N ILE A 13 0.56 9.33 11.96
CA ILE A 13 1.24 8.84 13.14
C ILE A 13 0.47 9.38 14.34
N GLY A 14 0.04 8.49 15.22
CA GLY A 14 -0.63 8.88 16.47
C GLY A 14 -2.13 9.02 16.35
N ASN A 15 -2.62 10.03 15.64
CA ASN A 15 -4.06 10.28 15.55
C ASN A 15 -4.64 9.74 14.24
N LEU A 16 -5.43 8.68 14.33
CA LEU A 16 -6.04 8.05 13.15
C LEU A 16 -6.97 8.98 12.37
N ASN A 17 -7.55 9.97 13.04
CA ASN A 17 -8.46 10.91 12.39
C ASN A 17 -7.76 11.92 11.46
N ASP A 18 -6.43 11.92 11.44
CA ASP A 18 -5.68 12.78 10.53
C ASP A 18 -5.59 12.21 9.12
N ILE A 19 -6.07 11.00 8.90
CA ILE A 19 -6.10 10.41 7.57
C ILE A 19 -7.07 11.16 6.66
N THR A 20 -6.74 11.31 5.37
CA THR A 20 -7.62 12.02 4.43
C THR A 20 -8.77 11.14 3.97
N LEU A 21 -9.86 11.76 3.55
CA LEU A 21 -11.00 11.03 2.97
C LEU A 21 -10.59 10.29 1.69
N ARG A 22 -9.69 10.89 0.90
CA ARG A 22 -9.18 10.24 -0.30
C ARG A 22 -8.42 8.96 0.03
N ALA A 23 -7.60 8.99 1.08
CA ALA A 23 -6.86 7.81 1.51
C ALA A 23 -7.81 6.69 1.94
N ILE A 24 -8.85 7.03 2.70
CA ILE A 24 -9.86 6.05 3.11
C ILE A 24 -10.54 5.43 1.89
N ASP A 25 -10.91 6.26 0.92
CA ASP A 25 -11.57 5.82 -0.30
C ASP A 25 -10.67 4.86 -1.10
N ILE A 26 -9.40 5.20 -1.26
CA ILE A 26 -8.43 4.35 -1.95
C ILE A 26 -8.31 3.00 -1.23
N LEU A 27 -8.15 3.01 0.10
CA LEU A 27 -7.99 1.78 0.87
C LEU A 27 -9.22 0.87 0.78
N ASN A 28 -10.41 1.44 0.64
CA ASN A 28 -11.63 0.67 0.45
C ASN A 28 -11.74 0.06 -0.95
N ASN A 29 -11.16 0.70 -1.96
CA ASN A 29 -11.36 0.32 -3.36
C ASN A 29 -10.26 -0.55 -3.95
N VAL A 30 -9.10 -0.66 -3.30
CA VAL A 30 -8.05 -1.56 -3.78
C VAL A 30 -8.36 -3.00 -3.37
N ASP A 31 -7.74 -3.94 -4.05
CA ASP A 31 -7.94 -5.37 -3.77
C ASP A 31 -7.08 -5.84 -2.61
N TYR A 32 -5.89 -5.24 -2.45
CA TYR A 32 -4.96 -5.57 -1.37
C TYR A 32 -4.28 -4.32 -0.85
N ILE A 33 -3.91 -4.36 0.43
CA ILE A 33 -3.14 -3.32 1.06
C ILE A 33 -1.79 -3.92 1.48
N ALA A 34 -0.71 -3.39 0.94
CA ALA A 34 0.63 -3.80 1.35
C ALA A 34 1.08 -2.92 2.51
N CYS A 35 1.60 -3.51 3.56
CA CYS A 35 1.97 -2.78 4.77
C CYS A 35 3.22 -3.37 5.41
N GLU A 36 4.00 -2.50 6.06
CA GLU A 36 5.20 -2.91 6.74
C GLU A 36 4.87 -3.65 8.05
N ASP A 37 3.97 -3.10 8.84
CA ASP A 37 3.49 -3.74 10.06
C ASP A 37 1.97 -3.93 9.98
N SER A 38 1.56 -5.16 9.77
CA SER A 38 0.14 -5.49 9.61
C SER A 38 -0.68 -5.21 10.85
N ARG A 39 -0.06 -5.25 12.04
CA ARG A 39 -0.79 -4.99 13.29
C ARG A 39 -1.22 -3.53 13.39
N VAL A 40 -0.32 -2.60 13.05
CA VAL A 40 -0.60 -1.17 13.06
C VAL A 40 -1.64 -0.83 12.00
N THR A 41 -1.44 -1.35 10.79
CA THR A 41 -2.37 -1.11 9.68
C THR A 41 -3.74 -1.69 9.98
N GLN A 42 -3.82 -2.88 10.58
CA GLN A 42 -5.11 -3.49 10.89
C GLN A 42 -5.92 -2.65 11.89
N LYS A 43 -5.26 -1.98 12.83
CA LYS A 43 -5.95 -1.07 13.75
C LYS A 43 -6.60 0.09 13.00
N LEU A 44 -5.87 0.66 12.03
CA LEU A 44 -6.39 1.72 11.18
C LEU A 44 -7.62 1.24 10.38
N LEU A 45 -7.50 0.08 9.76
CA LEU A 45 -8.58 -0.48 8.95
C LEU A 45 -9.81 -0.78 9.79
N ASN A 46 -9.62 -1.33 10.98
CA ASN A 46 -10.74 -1.61 11.89
C ASN A 46 -11.44 -0.33 12.35
N HIS A 47 -10.66 0.71 12.61
CA HIS A 47 -11.20 2.00 13.04
C HIS A 47 -12.15 2.60 11.99
N PHE A 48 -11.81 2.47 10.72
CA PHE A 48 -12.62 3.00 9.61
C PHE A 48 -13.48 1.94 8.93
N ASN A 49 -13.57 0.76 9.51
CA ASN A 49 -14.41 -0.33 9.00
C ASN A 49 -14.05 -0.73 7.55
N ILE A 50 -12.76 -0.75 7.25
CA ILE A 50 -12.24 -1.15 5.94
C ILE A 50 -11.96 -2.65 5.97
N LYS A 51 -12.50 -3.40 5.00
CA LYS A 51 -12.43 -4.86 4.97
C LYS A 51 -11.35 -5.41 4.02
N THR A 52 -10.58 -4.55 3.37
CA THR A 52 -9.56 -4.93 2.41
C THR A 52 -8.48 -5.79 3.07
N LYS A 53 -7.99 -6.79 2.34
CA LYS A 53 -6.96 -7.70 2.84
C LYS A 53 -5.59 -7.04 2.86
N CYS A 54 -4.79 -7.37 3.88
CA CYS A 54 -3.43 -6.86 4.01
C CYS A 54 -2.40 -7.91 3.58
N ILE A 55 -1.33 -7.44 2.95
CA ILE A 55 -0.15 -8.23 2.61
C ILE A 55 1.04 -7.59 3.30
N SER A 56 1.85 -8.37 4.01
CA SER A 56 3.04 -7.82 4.62
C SER A 56 4.11 -7.52 3.56
N TYR A 57 4.72 -6.33 3.64
CA TYR A 57 5.77 -5.91 2.74
C TYR A 57 6.81 -5.10 3.51
N HIS A 58 7.97 -5.71 3.79
CA HIS A 58 9.05 -5.07 4.53
C HIS A 58 10.39 -5.52 3.97
N LYS A 59 11.48 -4.94 4.44
CA LYS A 59 12.79 -5.19 3.85
C LYS A 59 13.27 -6.64 3.92
N TYR A 60 12.70 -7.44 4.80
CA TYR A 60 13.08 -8.85 4.93
C TYR A 60 12.36 -9.77 3.97
N ASN A 61 11.25 -9.34 3.38
CA ASN A 61 10.49 -10.17 2.44
C ASN A 61 10.25 -9.49 1.09
N GLU A 62 10.90 -8.35 0.82
CA GLU A 62 10.55 -7.54 -0.33
C GLU A 62 10.71 -8.24 -1.67
N LYS A 63 11.76 -9.06 -1.86
CA LYS A 63 11.97 -9.77 -3.13
C LYS A 63 10.81 -10.71 -3.45
N GLU A 64 10.40 -11.51 -2.47
CA GLU A 64 9.28 -12.43 -2.65
C GLU A 64 7.97 -11.69 -2.85
N ARG A 65 7.77 -10.60 -2.10
CA ARG A 65 6.52 -9.84 -2.17
C ARG A 65 6.41 -9.03 -3.43
N ILE A 66 7.52 -8.50 -3.96
CA ILE A 66 7.50 -7.80 -5.25
C ILE A 66 6.98 -8.71 -6.35
N SER A 67 7.46 -9.95 -6.41
CA SER A 67 6.99 -10.92 -7.41
C SER A 67 5.49 -11.18 -7.27
N LYS A 68 5.01 -11.34 -6.04
CA LYS A 68 3.59 -11.55 -5.77
C LYS A 68 2.75 -10.33 -6.15
N ILE A 69 3.23 -9.14 -5.83
CA ILE A 69 2.54 -7.90 -6.15
C ILE A 69 2.45 -7.72 -7.67
N ILE A 70 3.51 -7.99 -8.39
CA ILE A 70 3.51 -7.92 -9.85
C ILE A 70 2.47 -8.89 -10.43
N GLU A 71 2.39 -10.09 -9.91
CA GLU A 71 1.41 -11.08 -10.36
C GLU A 71 -0.02 -10.60 -10.14
N ILE A 72 -0.28 -10.01 -8.96
CA ILE A 72 -1.59 -9.45 -8.65
C ILE A 72 -1.96 -8.33 -9.63
N LEU A 73 -1.01 -7.41 -9.88
CA LEU A 73 -1.25 -6.30 -10.79
C LEU A 73 -1.46 -6.76 -12.23
N LYS A 74 -0.77 -7.81 -12.66
CA LYS A 74 -0.96 -8.39 -13.99
C LYS A 74 -2.36 -8.97 -14.17
N ASN A 75 -2.99 -9.39 -13.09
CA ASN A 75 -4.36 -9.90 -13.11
C ASN A 75 -5.41 -8.79 -13.11
N GLY A 76 -4.99 -7.54 -13.17
CA GLY A 76 -5.91 -6.40 -13.19
C GLY A 76 -6.37 -5.94 -11.81
N GLU A 77 -5.81 -6.49 -10.76
CA GLU A 77 -6.15 -6.08 -9.39
C GLU A 77 -5.29 -4.90 -8.95
N LYS A 78 -5.74 -4.17 -7.95
CA LYS A 78 -5.10 -2.95 -7.48
C LYS A 78 -4.54 -3.12 -6.08
N ILE A 79 -3.42 -2.45 -5.80
CA ILE A 79 -2.75 -2.52 -4.49
C ILE A 79 -2.43 -1.12 -4.00
N ALA A 80 -2.60 -0.89 -2.70
CA ALA A 80 -2.14 0.32 -2.03
C ALA A 80 -1.05 -0.06 -1.03
N LEU A 81 0.08 0.65 -1.08
CA LEU A 81 1.15 0.51 -0.10
C LEU A 81 0.97 1.59 0.95
N VAL A 82 0.81 1.21 2.21
CA VAL A 82 0.68 2.15 3.31
C VAL A 82 2.01 2.27 4.06
N SER A 83 2.26 3.46 4.57
CA SER A 83 3.45 3.75 5.35
C SER A 83 3.05 4.44 6.65
N ASP A 84 3.63 3.99 7.76
CA ASP A 84 3.34 4.57 9.08
C ASP A 84 4.14 5.82 9.36
N ALA A 85 5.18 6.10 8.59
CA ALA A 85 6.18 7.11 8.95
C ALA A 85 6.47 8.12 7.85
N GLY A 86 5.48 8.64 7.18
CA GLY A 86 5.71 9.71 6.23
C GLY A 86 5.98 9.22 4.82
N THR A 87 7.22 9.37 4.30
CA THR A 87 7.48 9.08 2.90
C THR A 87 8.04 7.68 2.70
N PRO A 88 7.27 6.73 2.12
CA PRO A 88 7.76 5.38 1.83
C PRO A 88 8.78 5.33 0.69
N LEU A 89 9.21 6.48 0.20
CA LEU A 89 10.09 6.57 -0.96
C LEU A 89 11.55 6.82 -0.63
N ILE A 90 11.92 7.01 0.63
CA ILE A 90 13.28 7.42 0.97
C ILE A 90 14.17 6.26 1.42
N CYS A 91 13.85 5.62 2.51
CA CYS A 91 14.75 4.60 3.09
C CYS A 91 14.06 3.27 3.38
N ASP A 92 12.90 3.05 2.81
CA ASP A 92 12.09 1.89 3.12
C ASP A 92 11.83 1.03 1.87
N PRO A 93 11.16 -0.12 2.03
CA PRO A 93 10.87 -1.01 0.91
C PRO A 93 10.09 -0.36 -0.23
N GLY A 94 9.34 0.72 0.06
CA GLY A 94 8.53 1.39 -0.95
C GLY A 94 9.34 1.93 -2.11
N SER A 95 10.57 2.40 -1.88
CA SER A 95 11.40 2.96 -2.94
C SER A 95 11.79 1.91 -3.98
N ILE A 96 12.02 0.69 -3.54
CA ILE A 96 12.41 -0.41 -4.43
C ILE A 96 11.23 -0.85 -5.28
N ILE A 97 10.06 -1.03 -4.67
CA ILE A 97 8.91 -1.50 -5.42
C ILE A 97 8.41 -0.46 -6.43
N VAL A 98 8.46 0.82 -6.08
CA VAL A 98 8.06 1.88 -7.02
C VAL A 98 8.94 1.83 -8.27
N LYS A 99 10.25 1.67 -8.11
CA LYS A 99 11.16 1.57 -9.22
C LYS A 99 10.85 0.35 -10.11
N GLU A 100 10.68 -0.82 -9.49
CA GLU A 100 10.38 -2.06 -10.22
C GLU A 100 9.08 -1.97 -11.01
N LEU A 101 8.03 -1.45 -10.39
CA LEU A 101 6.73 -1.35 -11.05
C LEU A 101 6.74 -0.31 -12.17
N SER A 102 7.43 0.80 -11.99
CA SER A 102 7.56 1.82 -13.03
C SER A 102 8.30 1.27 -14.24
N GLU A 103 9.37 0.51 -14.02
CA GLU A 103 10.15 -0.10 -15.11
C GLU A 103 9.33 -1.13 -15.90
N LYS A 104 8.35 -1.75 -15.27
CA LYS A 104 7.47 -2.73 -15.92
C LYS A 104 6.22 -2.11 -16.53
N GLY A 105 6.07 -0.79 -16.44
CA GLY A 105 4.98 -0.08 -17.09
C GLY A 105 3.69 0.03 -16.30
N PHE A 106 3.69 -0.31 -15.02
CA PHE A 106 2.49 -0.12 -14.19
C PHE A 106 2.32 1.34 -13.78
N SER A 107 1.08 1.80 -13.69
CA SER A 107 0.77 3.16 -13.25
C SER A 107 0.75 3.24 -11.72
N ILE A 108 1.27 4.33 -11.18
CA ILE A 108 1.42 4.52 -9.73
C ILE A 108 0.75 5.81 -9.26
#